data_97108febefde8cfe5ec622f303763d75
#
_entry.id   97108febefde8cfe5ec622f303763d75
#
_cell.length_a   1.000
_cell.length_b   1.000
_cell.length_c   1.000
_cell.angle_alpha   90.00
_cell.angle_beta   90.00
_cell.angle_gamma   90.00
#
_symmetry.space_group_name_H-M   'P 1'
#
loop_
_entity.id
_entity.type
_entity.pdbx_description
1 polymer ?
#
loop_
_entity_poly.entity_id
_entity_poly.type
_entity_poly.pdbx_seq_one_letter_code
_entity_poly.pdbx_strand_id
1 'polypeptide(L)'
;FFQAEDGIRDIGVTGVQTCALPILAFGILGVVIFHVIALHIVGSNNPSGIEPIDTRDTVSFAPFTTSKDLFGMLVFLLIFVLVMMYAPNYLGHPDNYTPANPLITPSHIVPEWYFLPFYAILRSIPDKLLGVIAMVSSIAVLGLLPWLDLSKVRSSVFRPIWKQFVFLFVLDFFLLMYCGGMPPEGIYVLLSRIGTIYWFLFFLVIAPVVSLTENTLPMPKSIHEYEDWKKQGKIKTFKIF
;
A
#
# COMPACT_ATOMS: atom_id res chain seq x y z
N PHE A 1 -23.60 -3.69 21.41
CA PHE A 1 -24.44 -4.04 22.57
C PHE A 1 -24.83 -2.75 23.26
N PHE A 2 -26.02 -2.23 22.94
CA PHE A 2 -26.51 -1.00 23.54
C PHE A 2 -27.62 -1.37 24.52
N GLN A 3 -27.54 -0.86 25.73
CA GLN A 3 -28.61 -1.03 26.70
C GLN A 3 -29.76 -0.09 26.37
N ALA A 4 -30.98 -0.48 26.71
CA ALA A 4 -32.24 0.24 26.38
C ALA A 4 -32.31 1.69 26.89
N GLU A 5 -31.43 2.08 27.81
CA GLU A 5 -31.34 3.46 28.34
C GLU A 5 -30.68 4.45 27.37
N ASP A 6 -29.97 3.94 26.32
CA ASP A 6 -29.32 4.77 25.32
C ASP A 6 -30.12 4.91 24.00
N GLY A 7 -31.40 4.57 24.00
CA GLY A 7 -32.24 4.51 22.79
C GLY A 7 -32.21 5.75 21.89
N ILE A 8 -32.03 6.96 22.47
CA ILE A 8 -31.88 8.21 21.67
C ILE A 8 -30.52 8.29 21.00
N ARG A 9 -29.44 7.81 21.64
CA ARG A 9 -28.09 7.73 21.03
C ARG A 9 -28.04 6.66 19.98
N ASP A 10 -28.70 5.53 20.21
CA ASP A 10 -28.76 4.42 19.24
C ASP A 10 -29.45 4.81 17.94
N ILE A 11 -30.52 5.62 18.00
CA ILE A 11 -31.22 6.13 16.82
C ILE A 11 -30.29 7.05 16.01
N GLY A 12 -29.48 7.88 16.66
CA GLY A 12 -28.51 8.75 16.00
C GLY A 12 -27.38 7.96 15.33
N VAL A 13 -26.81 6.98 16.03
CA VAL A 13 -25.73 6.12 15.52
C VAL A 13 -26.24 5.18 14.41
N THR A 14 -27.38 4.55 14.59
CA THR A 14 -28.02 3.70 13.57
C THR A 14 -28.43 4.51 12.35
N GLY A 15 -28.94 5.74 12.52
CA GLY A 15 -29.26 6.63 11.41
C GLY A 15 -28.04 6.99 10.58
N VAL A 16 -26.90 7.31 11.19
CA VAL A 16 -25.64 7.59 10.49
C VAL A 16 -25.10 6.33 9.81
N GLN A 17 -25.11 5.19 10.49
CA GLN A 17 -24.69 3.92 9.90
C GLN A 17 -25.58 3.49 8.73
N THR A 18 -26.89 3.66 8.85
CA THR A 18 -27.84 3.26 7.81
C THR A 18 -27.74 4.12 6.56
N CYS A 19 -27.39 5.40 6.67
CA CYS A 19 -27.29 6.33 5.54
C CYS A 19 -25.83 6.45 5.00
N ALA A 20 -24.86 6.61 5.88
CA ALA A 20 -23.47 6.89 5.48
C ALA A 20 -22.76 5.67 4.90
N LEU A 21 -22.91 4.48 5.47
CA LEU A 21 -22.24 3.28 4.99
C LEU A 21 -22.66 2.85 3.58
N PRO A 22 -23.96 2.79 3.22
CA PRO A 22 -24.36 2.48 1.84
C PRO A 22 -23.87 3.54 0.85
N ILE A 23 -23.97 4.83 1.18
CA ILE A 23 -23.52 5.93 0.32
C ILE A 23 -22.02 5.81 0.05
N LEU A 24 -21.21 5.54 1.08
CA LEU A 24 -19.78 5.34 0.94
C LEU A 24 -19.46 4.11 0.07
N ALA A 25 -20.16 2.99 0.28
CA ALA A 25 -19.97 1.78 -0.51
C ALA A 25 -20.28 2.02 -2.01
N PHE A 26 -21.40 2.69 -2.32
CA PHE A 26 -21.72 3.06 -3.70
C PHE A 26 -20.74 4.10 -4.27
N GLY A 27 -20.27 5.03 -3.44
CA GLY A 27 -19.22 5.98 -3.83
C GLY A 27 -17.93 5.27 -4.22
N ILE A 28 -17.47 4.31 -3.42
CA ILE A 28 -16.29 3.47 -3.73
C ILE A 28 -16.51 2.69 -5.03
N LEU A 29 -17.67 2.05 -5.19
CA LEU A 29 -18.02 1.34 -6.43
C LEU A 29 -17.93 2.26 -7.66
N GLY A 30 -18.47 3.48 -7.56
CA GLY A 30 -18.38 4.48 -8.61
C GLY A 30 -16.94 4.84 -8.96
N VAL A 31 -16.10 5.09 -7.96
CA VAL A 31 -14.66 5.40 -8.16
C VAL A 31 -13.93 4.20 -8.80
N VAL A 32 -14.23 2.97 -8.40
CA VAL A 32 -13.65 1.76 -9.01
C VAL A 32 -14.03 1.67 -10.50
N ILE A 33 -15.29 1.94 -10.85
CA ILE A 33 -15.75 1.94 -12.25
C ILE A 33 -14.97 2.99 -13.05
N PHE A 34 -14.85 4.23 -12.56
CA PHE A 34 -14.06 5.27 -13.23
C PHE A 34 -12.59 4.89 -13.37
N HIS A 35 -12.02 4.25 -12.34
CA HIS A 35 -10.63 3.77 -12.38
C HIS A 35 -10.42 2.72 -13.48
N VAL A 36 -11.34 1.77 -13.61
CA VAL A 36 -11.28 0.73 -14.65
C VAL A 36 -11.47 1.35 -16.06
N ILE A 37 -12.38 2.32 -16.22
CA ILE A 37 -12.56 3.04 -17.49
C ILE A 37 -11.27 3.78 -17.87
N ALA A 38 -10.66 4.51 -16.93
CA ALA A 38 -9.41 5.22 -17.17
C ALA A 38 -8.27 4.25 -17.54
N LEU A 39 -8.18 3.09 -16.87
CA LEU A 39 -7.23 2.04 -17.21
C LEU A 39 -7.41 1.52 -18.65
N HIS A 40 -8.66 1.34 -19.10
CA HIS A 40 -8.95 0.90 -20.48
C HIS A 40 -8.59 1.95 -21.53
N ILE A 41 -8.66 3.24 -21.21
CA ILE A 41 -8.27 4.32 -22.13
C ILE A 41 -6.75 4.35 -22.31
N VAL A 42 -5.98 4.22 -21.21
CA VAL A 42 -4.51 4.34 -21.23
C VAL A 42 -3.83 3.00 -21.49
N GLY A 43 -4.48 1.90 -21.15
CA GLY A 43 -3.92 0.55 -21.17
C GLY A 43 -3.08 0.22 -19.93
N SER A 44 -2.83 -1.07 -19.73
CA SER A 44 -1.99 -1.56 -18.63
C SER A 44 -0.51 -1.40 -18.99
N ASN A 45 0.28 -1.02 -18.00
CA ASN A 45 1.74 -0.99 -18.13
C ASN A 45 2.32 -2.42 -17.93
N ASN A 46 3.60 -2.61 -18.25
CA ASN A 46 4.31 -3.86 -18.05
C ASN A 46 5.56 -3.65 -17.17
N PRO A 47 6.12 -4.74 -16.56
CA PRO A 47 7.28 -4.62 -15.68
C PRO A 47 8.55 -4.08 -16.35
N SER A 48 8.69 -4.24 -17.67
CA SER A 48 9.85 -3.73 -18.41
C SER A 48 9.74 -2.23 -18.69
N GLY A 49 8.53 -1.65 -18.63
CA GLY A 49 8.28 -0.25 -18.95
C GLY A 49 8.41 0.08 -20.45
N ILE A 50 8.55 -0.94 -21.30
CA ILE A 50 8.69 -0.81 -22.77
C ILE A 50 7.32 -0.96 -23.39
N GLU A 51 6.94 -0.02 -24.25
CA GLU A 51 5.64 -0.11 -24.93
C GLU A 51 5.66 -1.20 -26.02
N PRO A 52 4.60 -2.01 -26.12
CA PRO A 52 4.49 -2.98 -27.19
C PRO A 52 4.36 -2.24 -28.54
N ILE A 53 5.14 -2.65 -29.53
CA ILE A 53 5.14 -2.05 -30.86
C ILE A 53 4.21 -2.82 -31.80
N ASP A 54 4.09 -4.13 -31.61
CA ASP A 54 3.36 -5.05 -32.48
C ASP A 54 2.45 -5.96 -31.66
N THR A 55 1.45 -6.53 -32.32
CA THR A 55 0.57 -7.56 -31.76
C THR A 55 1.33 -8.78 -31.26
N ARG A 56 2.53 -9.05 -31.79
CA ARG A 56 3.43 -10.12 -31.33
C ARG A 56 3.99 -9.87 -29.92
N ASP A 57 4.02 -8.62 -29.49
CA ASP A 57 4.45 -8.22 -28.15
C ASP A 57 3.31 -8.34 -27.12
N THR A 58 2.11 -8.69 -27.55
CA THR A 58 0.93 -8.81 -26.71
C THR A 58 0.40 -10.24 -26.65
N VAL A 59 -0.28 -10.57 -25.58
CA VAL A 59 -0.92 -11.86 -25.37
C VAL A 59 -2.42 -11.64 -25.27
N SER A 60 -3.22 -12.48 -25.95
CA SER A 60 -4.67 -12.41 -25.87
C SER A 60 -5.16 -12.49 -24.43
N PHE A 61 -6.10 -11.62 -24.07
CA PHE A 61 -6.69 -11.62 -22.75
C PHE A 61 -7.38 -12.96 -22.45
N ALA A 62 -8.23 -13.44 -23.33
CA ALA A 62 -8.84 -14.75 -23.28
C ALA A 62 -8.19 -15.69 -24.32
N PRO A 63 -7.80 -16.93 -23.98
CA PRO A 63 -7.97 -17.59 -22.69
C PRO A 63 -6.77 -17.41 -21.71
N PHE A 64 -5.67 -16.76 -22.12
CA PHE A 64 -4.40 -16.80 -21.38
C PHE A 64 -4.44 -16.03 -20.06
N THR A 65 -4.83 -14.77 -20.08
CA THR A 65 -4.90 -13.94 -18.85
C THR A 65 -6.07 -14.39 -17.99
N THR A 66 -7.24 -14.63 -18.59
CA THR A 66 -8.44 -15.07 -17.85
C THR A 66 -8.23 -16.40 -17.12
N SER A 67 -7.49 -17.35 -17.72
CA SER A 67 -7.19 -18.62 -17.06
C SER A 67 -6.26 -18.44 -15.85
N LYS A 68 -5.27 -17.55 -15.96
CA LYS A 68 -4.36 -17.24 -14.85
C LYS A 68 -5.08 -16.51 -13.72
N ASP A 69 -5.93 -15.55 -14.05
CA ASP A 69 -6.71 -14.80 -13.08
C ASP A 69 -7.69 -15.72 -12.34
N LEU A 70 -8.38 -16.60 -13.07
CA LEU A 70 -9.26 -17.61 -12.48
C LEU A 70 -8.50 -18.54 -11.54
N PHE A 71 -7.33 -19.04 -11.96
CA PHE A 71 -6.48 -19.86 -11.11
C PHE A 71 -6.06 -19.13 -9.83
N GLY A 72 -5.57 -17.91 -9.95
CA GLY A 72 -5.17 -17.08 -8.80
C GLY A 72 -6.36 -16.83 -7.85
N MET A 73 -7.53 -16.53 -8.39
CA MET A 73 -8.76 -16.35 -7.61
C MET A 73 -9.15 -17.62 -6.86
N LEU A 74 -9.10 -18.77 -7.51
CA LEU A 74 -9.45 -20.07 -6.88
C LEU A 74 -8.47 -20.43 -5.76
N VAL A 75 -7.16 -20.20 -5.95
CA VAL A 75 -6.16 -20.41 -4.90
C VAL A 75 -6.41 -19.48 -3.71
N PHE A 76 -6.69 -18.20 -3.97
CA PHE A 76 -7.03 -17.25 -2.91
C PHE A 76 -8.29 -17.69 -2.15
N LEU A 77 -9.35 -18.02 -2.86
CA LEU A 77 -10.60 -18.47 -2.25
C LEU A 77 -10.42 -19.75 -1.43
N LEU A 78 -9.61 -20.69 -1.91
CA LEU A 78 -9.30 -21.91 -1.17
C LEU A 78 -8.64 -21.58 0.17
N ILE A 79 -7.59 -20.74 0.16
CA ILE A 79 -6.90 -20.32 1.40
C ILE A 79 -7.85 -19.56 2.32
N PHE A 80 -8.62 -18.63 1.76
CA PHE A 80 -9.60 -17.85 2.52
C PHE A 80 -10.64 -18.74 3.21
N VAL A 81 -11.25 -19.67 2.48
CA VAL A 81 -12.25 -20.58 3.03
C VAL A 81 -11.63 -21.50 4.10
N LEU A 82 -10.42 -22.01 3.87
CA LEU A 82 -9.72 -22.82 4.86
C LEU A 82 -9.48 -22.05 6.17
N VAL A 83 -9.00 -20.81 6.10
CA VAL A 83 -8.80 -19.97 7.30
C VAL A 83 -10.13 -19.69 7.99
N MET A 84 -11.17 -19.32 7.23
CA MET A 84 -12.49 -19.00 7.79
C MET A 84 -13.16 -20.20 8.44
N MET A 85 -12.96 -21.41 7.89
CA MET A 85 -13.58 -22.63 8.40
C MET A 85 -12.85 -23.24 9.59
N TYR A 86 -11.51 -23.23 9.58
CA TYR A 86 -10.70 -23.96 10.57
C TYR A 86 -10.04 -23.05 11.61
N ALA A 87 -9.82 -21.76 11.31
CA ALA A 87 -9.15 -20.82 12.20
C ALA A 87 -9.76 -19.41 12.15
N PRO A 88 -11.10 -19.24 12.29
CA PRO A 88 -11.77 -17.93 12.09
C PRO A 88 -11.27 -16.84 13.04
N ASN A 89 -10.83 -17.23 14.24
CA ASN A 89 -10.42 -16.30 15.28
C ASN A 89 -8.89 -16.10 15.34
N TYR A 90 -8.13 -16.80 14.49
CA TYR A 90 -6.66 -16.75 14.55
C TYR A 90 -6.08 -15.36 14.26
N LEU A 91 -6.73 -14.61 13.36
CA LEU A 91 -6.37 -13.24 13.02
C LEU A 91 -7.17 -12.18 13.79
N GLY A 92 -8.05 -12.62 14.71
CA GLY A 92 -8.86 -11.72 15.54
C GLY A 92 -8.05 -11.11 16.71
N HIS A 93 -8.46 -9.91 17.11
CA HIS A 93 -7.86 -9.26 18.28
C HIS A 93 -8.54 -9.77 19.57
N PRO A 94 -7.78 -10.10 20.65
CA PRO A 94 -8.35 -10.60 21.90
C PRO A 94 -9.37 -9.68 22.56
N ASP A 95 -9.22 -8.36 22.40
CA ASP A 95 -10.12 -7.36 22.98
C ASP A 95 -11.55 -7.45 22.42
N ASN A 96 -11.72 -8.07 21.24
CA ASN A 96 -13.06 -8.29 20.66
C ASN A 96 -13.93 -9.23 21.52
N TYR A 97 -13.34 -10.00 22.39
CA TYR A 97 -14.02 -10.93 23.31
C TYR A 97 -14.21 -10.35 24.72
N THR A 98 -13.64 -9.18 24.98
CA THR A 98 -13.74 -8.52 26.30
C THR A 98 -14.98 -7.64 26.30
N PRO A 99 -15.90 -7.79 27.28
CA PRO A 99 -17.06 -6.91 27.41
C PRO A 99 -16.62 -5.45 27.55
N ALA A 100 -17.28 -4.56 26.82
CA ALA A 100 -16.98 -3.12 26.87
C ALA A 100 -17.25 -2.56 28.27
N ASN A 101 -16.26 -1.89 28.85
CA ASN A 101 -16.39 -1.15 30.10
C ASN A 101 -16.08 0.33 29.86
N PRO A 102 -17.06 1.24 29.98
CA PRO A 102 -16.86 2.66 29.73
C PRO A 102 -15.90 3.34 30.72
N LEU A 103 -15.61 2.71 31.84
CA LEU A 103 -14.73 3.25 32.89
C LEU A 103 -13.27 2.80 32.73
N ILE A 104 -13.00 1.79 31.90
CA ILE A 104 -11.66 1.21 31.75
C ILE A 104 -11.35 1.10 30.27
N THR A 105 -10.36 1.88 29.79
CA THR A 105 -9.82 1.71 28.44
C THR A 105 -8.61 0.77 28.48
N PRO A 106 -8.44 -0.13 27.49
CA PRO A 106 -7.25 -0.95 27.39
C PRO A 106 -5.98 -0.08 27.38
N SER A 107 -4.92 -0.55 28.03
CA SER A 107 -3.67 0.19 28.17
C SER A 107 -2.92 0.36 26.85
N HIS A 108 -3.17 -0.54 25.90
CA HIS A 108 -2.48 -0.56 24.61
C HIS A 108 -3.48 -0.82 23.49
N ILE A 109 -3.98 0.25 22.87
CA ILE A 109 -4.87 0.20 21.73
C ILE A 109 -4.03 0.46 20.48
N VAL A 110 -4.02 -0.51 19.55
CA VAL A 110 -3.33 -0.40 18.26
C VAL A 110 -4.34 -0.57 17.12
N PRO A 111 -4.15 0.17 16.03
CA PRO A 111 -4.95 -0.04 14.83
C PRO A 111 -4.58 -1.34 14.13
N GLU A 112 -5.35 -1.71 13.11
CA GLU A 112 -5.04 -2.85 12.25
C GLU A 112 -3.68 -2.70 11.55
N TRP A 113 -3.07 -3.83 11.20
CA TRP A 113 -1.68 -3.92 10.74
C TRP A 113 -1.32 -2.96 9.59
N TYR A 114 -2.24 -2.74 8.63
CA TYR A 114 -2.02 -1.86 7.48
C TYR A 114 -1.95 -0.37 7.87
N PHE A 115 -2.45 0.01 9.02
CA PHE A 115 -2.41 1.39 9.52
C PHE A 115 -1.26 1.66 10.50
N LEU A 116 -0.58 0.61 10.99
CA LEU A 116 0.51 0.71 11.97
C LEU A 116 1.64 1.67 11.55
N PRO A 117 2.10 1.71 10.28
CA PRO A 117 3.15 2.66 9.88
C PRO A 117 2.73 4.12 10.09
N PHE A 118 1.50 4.46 9.72
CA PHE A 118 0.95 5.80 9.91
C PHE A 118 0.72 6.14 11.39
N TYR A 119 0.34 5.14 12.17
CA TYR A 119 0.22 5.28 13.62
C TYR A 119 1.59 5.46 14.31
N ALA A 120 2.64 4.83 13.82
CA ALA A 120 4.01 5.08 14.28
C ALA A 120 4.43 6.53 14.00
N ILE A 121 4.13 7.05 12.80
CA ILE A 121 4.39 8.45 12.44
C ILE A 121 3.64 9.40 13.38
N LEU A 122 2.35 9.15 13.64
CA LEU A 122 1.55 9.91 14.61
C LEU A 122 2.25 10.02 15.96
N ARG A 123 2.70 8.88 16.51
CA ARG A 123 3.28 8.78 17.85
C ARG A 123 4.75 9.22 17.93
N SER A 124 5.43 9.34 16.80
CA SER A 124 6.83 9.79 16.74
C SER A 124 7.00 11.25 17.17
N ILE A 125 5.95 12.05 17.05
CA ILE A 125 5.93 13.48 17.34
C ILE A 125 5.25 13.70 18.71
N PRO A 126 5.90 14.39 19.66
CA PRO A 126 5.35 14.60 21.00
C PRO A 126 4.08 15.46 21.02
N ASP A 127 3.97 16.43 20.13
CA ASP A 127 2.79 17.29 20.01
C ASP A 127 1.68 16.57 19.28
N LYS A 128 0.49 16.53 19.89
CA LYS A 128 -0.67 15.80 19.39
C LYS A 128 -1.17 16.33 18.04
N LEU A 129 -1.21 17.65 17.88
CA LEU A 129 -1.70 18.27 16.65
C LEU A 129 -0.71 18.03 15.49
N LEU A 130 0.57 18.27 15.74
CA LEU A 130 1.62 18.01 14.74
C LEU A 130 1.70 16.52 14.38
N GLY A 131 1.50 15.62 15.33
CA GLY A 131 1.42 14.19 15.07
C GLY A 131 0.28 13.82 14.11
N VAL A 132 -0.91 14.37 14.32
CA VAL A 132 -2.06 14.16 13.41
C VAL A 132 -1.78 14.75 12.02
N ILE A 133 -1.21 15.96 11.95
CA ILE A 133 -0.82 16.58 10.68
C ILE A 133 0.20 15.70 9.95
N ALA A 134 1.22 15.20 10.64
CA ALA A 134 2.22 14.31 10.04
C ALA A 134 1.60 13.00 9.52
N MET A 135 0.69 12.39 10.30
CA MET A 135 -0.01 11.18 9.87
C MET A 135 -0.83 11.42 8.60
N VAL A 136 -1.64 12.48 8.55
CA VAL A 136 -2.44 12.83 7.38
C VAL A 136 -1.54 13.17 6.19
N SER A 137 -0.47 13.93 6.42
CA SER A 137 0.51 14.29 5.39
C SER A 137 1.25 13.07 4.84
N SER A 138 1.53 12.07 5.67
CA SER A 138 2.20 10.84 5.23
C SER A 138 1.35 10.00 4.27
N ILE A 139 0.04 10.09 4.38
CA ILE A 139 -0.89 9.49 3.41
C ILE A 139 -1.02 10.38 2.17
N ALA A 140 -1.19 11.69 2.38
CA ALA A 140 -1.38 12.64 1.29
C ALA A 140 -0.17 12.72 0.34
N VAL A 141 1.05 12.57 0.84
CA VAL A 141 2.28 12.62 0.03
C VAL A 141 2.34 11.49 -1.01
N LEU A 142 1.70 10.35 -0.76
CA LEU A 142 1.58 9.27 -1.74
C LEU A 142 0.85 9.74 -3.01
N GLY A 143 -0.17 10.58 -2.85
CA GLY A 143 -0.90 11.18 -3.97
C GLY A 143 -0.06 12.16 -4.79
N LEU A 144 1.02 12.70 -4.24
CA LEU A 144 1.91 13.63 -4.94
C LEU A 144 2.98 12.93 -5.79
N LEU A 145 3.15 11.61 -5.66
CA LEU A 145 4.20 10.85 -6.35
C LEU A 145 4.24 11.06 -7.88
N PRO A 146 3.12 11.16 -8.61
CA PRO A 146 3.14 11.44 -10.06
C PRO A 146 3.84 12.75 -10.44
N TRP A 147 3.88 13.73 -9.54
CA TRP A 147 4.55 15.02 -9.76
C TRP A 147 5.96 15.06 -9.15
N LEU A 148 6.28 14.16 -8.24
CA LEU A 148 7.58 14.08 -7.58
C LEU A 148 8.57 13.17 -8.31
N ASP A 149 8.11 12.08 -8.94
CA ASP A 149 8.94 11.25 -9.80
C ASP A 149 8.91 11.76 -11.26
N LEU A 150 9.90 12.58 -11.60
CA LEU A 150 10.03 13.23 -12.90
C LEU A 150 10.74 12.37 -13.94
N SER A 151 11.09 11.13 -13.62
CA SER A 151 11.81 10.23 -14.51
C SER A 151 10.96 9.82 -15.70
N LYS A 152 11.55 9.87 -16.91
CA LYS A 152 10.94 9.35 -18.13
C LYS A 152 10.98 7.82 -18.21
N VAL A 153 11.85 7.19 -17.44
CA VAL A 153 12.01 5.74 -17.41
C VAL A 153 11.11 5.15 -16.32
N ARG A 154 10.10 4.40 -16.75
CA ARG A 154 9.06 3.85 -15.86
C ARG A 154 9.54 2.66 -15.02
N SER A 155 10.43 1.83 -15.56
CA SER A 155 10.86 0.60 -14.89
C SER A 155 12.09 0.81 -14.03
N SER A 156 12.03 0.36 -12.78
CA SER A 156 13.16 0.36 -11.84
C SER A 156 14.32 -0.55 -12.27
N VAL A 157 14.11 -1.43 -13.26
CA VAL A 157 15.18 -2.27 -13.84
C VAL A 157 16.27 -1.41 -14.46
N PHE A 158 15.92 -0.27 -15.05
CA PHE A 158 16.84 0.67 -15.69
C PHE A 158 17.24 1.84 -14.80
N ARG A 159 16.81 1.82 -13.53
CA ARG A 159 17.04 2.86 -12.53
C ARG A 159 17.74 2.27 -11.30
N PRO A 160 19.04 2.02 -11.36
CA PRO A 160 19.76 1.27 -10.32
C PRO A 160 19.82 2.00 -8.98
N ILE A 161 19.94 3.35 -8.97
CA ILE A 161 19.98 4.15 -7.74
C ILE A 161 18.58 4.22 -7.12
N TRP A 162 17.56 4.51 -7.93
CA TRP A 162 16.16 4.53 -7.51
C TRP A 162 15.76 3.21 -6.84
N LYS A 163 16.15 2.08 -7.44
CA LYS A 163 15.86 0.76 -6.90
C LYS A 163 16.37 0.56 -5.48
N GLN A 164 17.56 1.08 -5.15
CA GLN A 164 18.12 0.98 -3.80
C GLN A 164 17.29 1.79 -2.78
N PHE A 165 16.92 3.01 -3.15
CA PHE A 165 16.07 3.83 -2.28
C PHE A 165 14.68 3.24 -2.08
N VAL A 166 14.07 2.65 -3.11
CA VAL A 166 12.80 1.93 -2.98
C VAL A 166 12.95 0.73 -2.04
N PHE A 167 14.05 -0.02 -2.14
CA PHE A 167 14.31 -1.13 -1.22
C PHE A 167 14.43 -0.66 0.23
N LEU A 168 15.16 0.42 0.47
CA LEU A 168 15.25 1.03 1.80
C LEU A 168 13.90 1.54 2.29
N PHE A 169 13.07 2.07 1.40
CA PHE A 169 11.72 2.51 1.75
C PHE A 169 10.82 1.34 2.17
N VAL A 170 10.94 0.19 1.51
CA VAL A 170 10.23 -1.03 1.93
C VAL A 170 10.68 -1.47 3.32
N LEU A 171 11.98 -1.43 3.60
CA LEU A 171 12.48 -1.74 4.96
C LEU A 171 11.97 -0.75 6.01
N ASP A 172 11.93 0.53 5.67
CA ASP A 172 11.39 1.58 6.54
C ASP A 172 9.89 1.37 6.83
N PHE A 173 9.11 0.99 5.79
CA PHE A 173 7.70 0.66 5.96
C PHE A 173 7.49 -0.45 7.01
N PHE A 174 8.27 -1.53 6.92
CA PHE A 174 8.19 -2.63 7.89
C PHE A 174 8.72 -2.22 9.27
N LEU A 175 9.74 -1.37 9.34
CA LEU A 175 10.23 -0.82 10.60
C LEU A 175 9.15 0.01 11.30
N LEU A 176 8.51 0.92 10.57
CA LEU A 176 7.41 1.74 11.09
C LEU A 176 6.21 0.87 11.49
N MET A 177 5.88 -0.16 10.69
CA MET A 177 4.82 -1.11 11.03
C MET A 177 5.11 -1.82 12.35
N TYR A 178 6.34 -2.31 12.55
CA TYR A 178 6.75 -2.94 13.79
C TYR A 178 6.67 -1.96 14.96
N CYS A 179 7.26 -0.77 14.84
CA CYS A 179 7.22 0.25 15.88
C CYS A 179 5.79 0.72 16.20
N GLY A 180 4.89 0.74 15.21
CA GLY A 180 3.48 1.08 15.39
C GLY A 180 2.73 0.11 16.31
N GLY A 181 3.10 -1.17 16.27
CA GLY A 181 2.55 -2.21 17.13
C GLY A 181 3.16 -2.26 18.54
N MET A 182 4.28 -1.56 18.79
CA MET A 182 4.96 -1.58 20.08
C MET A 182 4.54 -0.39 20.97
N PRO A 183 4.73 -0.48 22.31
CA PRO A 183 4.53 0.67 23.21
C PRO A 183 5.39 1.87 22.79
N PRO A 184 4.88 3.11 22.92
CA PRO A 184 5.61 4.31 22.48
C PRO A 184 6.66 4.75 23.51
N GLU A 185 7.64 3.89 23.79
CA GLU A 185 8.65 4.10 24.82
C GLU A 185 10.06 3.76 24.31
N GLY A 186 11.04 4.41 24.89
CA GLY A 186 12.45 4.11 24.68
C GLY A 186 12.88 4.09 23.24
N ILE A 187 13.44 2.95 22.81
CA ILE A 187 14.01 2.77 21.46
C ILE A 187 12.95 2.86 20.33
N TYR A 188 11.72 2.44 20.59
CA TYR A 188 10.67 2.42 19.58
C TYR A 188 10.27 3.83 19.12
N VAL A 189 10.30 4.82 20.03
CA VAL A 189 10.05 6.23 19.67
C VAL A 189 11.18 6.77 18.81
N LEU A 190 12.44 6.44 19.15
CA LEU A 190 13.59 6.87 18.37
C LEU A 190 13.55 6.29 16.95
N LEU A 191 13.29 4.98 16.81
CA LEU A 191 13.17 4.31 15.52
C LEU A 191 12.00 4.87 14.70
N SER A 192 10.85 5.13 15.34
CA SER A 192 9.71 5.76 14.67
C SER A 192 10.06 7.16 14.14
N ARG A 193 10.85 7.96 14.87
CA ARG A 193 11.29 9.28 14.42
C ARG A 193 12.23 9.19 13.22
N ILE A 194 13.19 8.27 13.27
CA ILE A 194 14.11 8.04 12.15
C ILE A 194 13.33 7.59 10.90
N GLY A 195 12.44 6.62 11.05
CA GLY A 195 11.57 6.16 9.95
C GLY A 195 10.66 7.28 9.43
N THR A 196 10.05 8.08 10.30
CA THR A 196 9.23 9.22 9.89
C THR A 196 10.02 10.22 9.05
N ILE A 197 11.26 10.53 9.46
CA ILE A 197 12.14 11.42 8.70
C ILE A 197 12.46 10.81 7.33
N TYR A 198 12.80 9.52 7.30
CA TYR A 198 13.09 8.83 6.04
C TYR A 198 11.86 8.75 5.13
N TRP A 199 10.66 8.51 5.66
CA TRP A 199 9.39 8.54 4.93
C TRP A 199 9.21 9.81 4.12
N PHE A 200 9.27 10.97 4.79
CA PHE A 200 9.12 12.26 4.11
C PHE A 200 10.31 12.61 3.21
N LEU A 201 11.52 12.27 3.63
CA LEU A 201 12.72 12.45 2.83
C LEU A 201 12.65 11.69 1.51
N PHE A 202 12.12 10.44 1.54
CA PHE A 202 11.95 9.61 0.35
C PHE A 202 11.07 10.30 -0.69
N PHE A 203 9.90 10.76 -0.30
CA PHE A 203 8.96 11.37 -1.25
C PHE A 203 9.39 12.79 -1.67
N LEU A 204 9.73 13.64 -0.72
CA LEU A 204 9.90 15.08 -0.97
C LEU A 204 11.29 15.43 -1.50
N VAL A 205 12.31 14.62 -1.24
CA VAL A 205 13.69 14.92 -1.64
C VAL A 205 14.26 13.83 -2.54
N ILE A 206 14.25 12.56 -2.10
CA ILE A 206 14.92 11.47 -2.84
C ILE A 206 14.22 11.25 -4.18
N ALA A 207 12.89 11.17 -4.21
CA ALA A 207 12.15 10.93 -5.44
C ALA A 207 12.43 12.00 -6.51
N PRO A 208 12.27 13.32 -6.27
CA PRO A 208 12.56 14.32 -7.27
C PRO A 208 14.06 14.42 -7.61
N VAL A 209 14.94 14.36 -6.62
CA VAL A 209 16.39 14.49 -6.87
C VAL A 209 16.90 13.30 -7.69
N VAL A 210 16.60 12.08 -7.29
CA VAL A 210 17.05 10.88 -8.01
C VAL A 210 16.43 10.82 -9.40
N SER A 211 15.17 11.19 -9.56
CA SER A 211 14.52 11.17 -10.88
C SER A 211 15.16 12.15 -11.87
N LEU A 212 15.77 13.25 -11.40
CA LEU A 212 16.44 14.24 -12.23
C LEU A 212 17.92 13.96 -12.45
N THR A 213 18.59 13.33 -11.48
CA THR A 213 20.06 13.20 -11.49
C THR A 213 20.56 11.79 -11.84
N GLU A 214 19.68 10.77 -11.74
CA GLU A 214 20.10 9.39 -11.99
C GLU A 214 20.43 9.16 -13.46
N ASN A 215 21.61 8.61 -13.71
CA ASN A 215 21.96 8.07 -15.02
C ASN A 215 21.27 6.73 -15.20
N THR A 216 20.21 6.72 -16.00
CA THR A 216 19.46 5.51 -16.31
C THR A 216 20.28 4.58 -17.23
N LEU A 217 20.10 3.28 -17.05
CA LEU A 217 20.67 2.30 -17.97
C LEU A 217 20.04 2.43 -19.36
N PRO A 218 20.75 2.07 -20.42
CA PRO A 218 20.18 2.08 -21.76
C PRO A 218 18.95 1.19 -21.82
N MET A 219 17.87 1.73 -22.38
CA MET A 219 16.59 1.03 -22.49
C MET A 219 16.46 0.41 -23.88
N PRO A 220 16.09 -0.87 -24.00
CA PRO A 220 15.84 -1.50 -25.29
C PRO A 220 14.62 -0.86 -25.98
N LYS A 221 14.63 -0.87 -27.30
CA LYS A 221 13.58 -0.22 -28.10
C LYS A 221 12.33 -1.07 -28.27
N SER A 222 12.44 -2.38 -28.04
CA SER A 222 11.34 -3.33 -28.18
C SER A 222 11.39 -4.41 -27.09
N ILE A 223 10.26 -5.07 -26.86
CA ILE A 223 10.15 -6.21 -25.94
C ILE A 223 11.06 -7.36 -26.41
N HIS A 224 11.18 -7.55 -27.72
CA HIS A 224 12.06 -8.57 -28.28
C HIS A 224 13.53 -8.31 -27.95
N GLU A 225 14.01 -7.09 -28.11
CA GLU A 225 15.36 -6.68 -27.74
C GLU A 225 15.58 -6.80 -26.22
N TYR A 226 14.58 -6.50 -25.40
CA TYR A 226 14.63 -6.71 -23.95
C TYR A 226 14.84 -8.18 -23.58
N GLU A 227 14.10 -9.09 -24.20
CA GLU A 227 14.25 -10.54 -23.96
C GLU A 227 15.61 -11.05 -24.42
N ASP A 228 16.16 -10.55 -25.53
CA ASP A 228 17.49 -10.91 -25.99
C ASP A 228 18.58 -10.39 -25.04
N TRP A 229 18.46 -9.17 -24.54
CA TRP A 229 19.37 -8.64 -23.52
C TRP A 229 19.30 -9.43 -22.22
N LYS A 230 18.14 -9.89 -21.85
CA LYS A 230 17.94 -10.76 -20.67
C LYS A 230 18.62 -12.11 -20.87
N LYS A 231 18.47 -12.74 -22.04
CA LYS A 231 19.15 -14.00 -22.40
C LYS A 231 20.67 -13.84 -22.44
N GLN A 232 21.17 -12.71 -22.91
CA GLN A 232 22.59 -12.37 -22.98
C GLN A 232 23.19 -11.94 -21.63
N GLY A 233 22.39 -11.87 -20.57
CA GLY A 233 22.83 -11.43 -19.24
C GLY A 233 23.19 -9.95 -19.15
N LYS A 234 22.86 -9.13 -20.16
CA LYS A 234 23.08 -7.68 -20.17
C LYS A 234 22.17 -6.97 -19.14
N ILE A 235 21.00 -7.52 -18.89
CA ILE A 235 20.10 -7.08 -17.83
C ILE A 235 20.26 -8.06 -16.67
N LYS A 236 20.91 -7.61 -15.61
CA LYS A 236 20.94 -8.36 -14.35
C LYS A 236 19.54 -8.30 -13.74
N THR A 237 18.71 -9.28 -14.07
CA THR A 237 17.52 -9.54 -13.29
C THR A 237 17.97 -9.87 -11.87
N PHE A 238 17.56 -9.08 -10.92
CA PHE A 238 17.69 -9.46 -9.52
C PHE A 238 16.86 -10.74 -9.36
N LYS A 239 17.54 -11.89 -9.28
CA LYS A 239 16.92 -13.10 -8.78
C LYS A 239 16.65 -12.82 -7.30
N ILE A 240 15.47 -12.33 -6.98
CA ILE A 240 14.90 -12.51 -5.66
C ILE A 240 14.47 -13.98 -5.65
N PHE A 241 15.30 -14.81 -5.01
CA PHE A 241 15.22 -16.27 -4.90
C PHE A 241 15.42 -17.06 -6.19
#